data_843540a0eecd683d381d4e424af239ea
#
_entry.id   843540a0eecd683d381d4e424af239ea
#
_cell.length_a   1.000
_cell.length_b   1.000
_cell.length_c   1.000
_cell.angle_alpha   90.00
_cell.angle_beta   90.00
_cell.angle_gamma   90.00
#
_symmetry.space_group_name_H-M   'P 1'
#
loop_
_entity.id
_entity.type
_entity.pdbx_description
1 polymer ?
#
loop_
_entity_poly.entity_id
_entity_poly.type
_entity_poly.pdbx_seq_one_letter_code
_entity_poly.pdbx_strand_id
1 'polypeptide(L)'
;QHLGANELLAALAARGAVTIQKDETAPSLALYPPERSDTALSFAIRRTGDAPWRGDVVALARDGRELGRASAEFVPGSDAAIATLDLPLALQNDMAQARIDGVSSAGAVQLVDARERRALIGMIAGGDESADPLLAGRHYVRKALAPYAQFITDSLENILSSGASVIVLD
;
A
#
# COMPACT_ATOMS: atom_id res chain seq x y z
N GLN A 1 12.78 20.75 3.06
CA GLN A 1 11.93 21.86 2.59
C GLN A 1 11.45 21.50 1.19
N HIS A 2 10.18 21.17 1.03
CA HIS A 2 9.60 21.02 -0.30
C HIS A 2 9.33 22.42 -0.86
N LEU A 3 10.08 22.81 -1.89
CA LEU A 3 9.76 23.98 -2.69
C LEU A 3 8.40 23.76 -3.34
N GLY A 4 7.46 24.68 -3.13
CA GLY A 4 6.18 24.66 -3.82
C GLY A 4 6.40 24.73 -5.34
N ALA A 5 5.51 24.14 -6.13
CA ALA A 5 5.62 24.13 -7.59
C ALA A 5 5.82 25.54 -8.18
N ASN A 6 5.19 26.54 -7.58
CA ASN A 6 5.31 27.94 -8.00
C ASN A 6 6.70 28.53 -7.73
N GLU A 7 7.34 28.17 -6.61
CA GLU A 7 8.70 28.61 -6.29
C GLU A 7 9.71 27.98 -7.22
N LEU A 8 9.52 26.69 -7.56
CA LEU A 8 10.35 26.00 -8.54
C LEU A 8 10.23 26.65 -9.92
N LEU A 9 9.02 26.94 -10.39
CA LEU A 9 8.77 27.59 -11.66
C LEU A 9 9.39 28.99 -11.70
N ALA A 10 9.28 29.77 -10.63
CA ALA A 10 9.90 31.08 -10.51
C ALA A 10 11.43 31.00 -10.57
N ALA A 11 12.03 30.02 -9.88
CA ALA A 11 13.49 29.80 -9.89
C ALA A 11 14.00 29.37 -11.27
N LEU A 12 13.23 28.55 -12.00
CA LEU A 12 13.57 28.15 -13.37
C LEU A 12 13.41 29.32 -14.35
N ALA A 13 12.33 30.10 -14.26
CA ALA A 13 12.06 31.25 -15.12
C ALA A 13 13.15 32.34 -14.97
N ALA A 14 13.73 32.49 -13.79
CA ALA A 14 14.84 33.40 -13.55
C ALA A 14 16.15 33.00 -14.28
N ARG A 15 16.24 31.74 -14.75
CA ARG A 15 17.41 31.19 -15.46
C ARG A 15 17.23 31.09 -16.96
N GLY A 16 16.02 31.21 -17.46
CA GLY A 16 15.73 31.13 -18.89
C GLY A 16 14.24 30.95 -19.18
N ALA A 17 13.92 30.78 -20.46
CA ALA A 17 12.54 30.52 -20.89
C ALA A 17 12.08 29.15 -20.40
N VAL A 18 10.94 29.08 -19.75
CA VAL A 18 10.32 27.84 -19.29
C VAL A 18 9.07 27.58 -20.13
N THR A 19 9.03 26.42 -20.78
CA THR A 19 7.86 25.96 -21.53
C THR A 19 7.26 24.75 -20.84
N ILE A 20 5.99 24.84 -20.45
CA ILE A 20 5.26 23.72 -19.89
C ILE A 20 4.42 23.10 -21.01
N GLN A 21 4.74 21.86 -21.35
CA GLN A 21 3.93 21.08 -22.28
C GLN A 21 2.90 20.29 -21.47
N LYS A 22 1.64 20.47 -21.82
CA LYS A 22 0.52 19.69 -21.28
C LYS A 22 -0.05 18.84 -22.40
N ASP A 23 -0.32 17.58 -22.11
CA ASP A 23 -1.22 16.78 -22.93
C ASP A 23 -2.65 17.10 -22.45
N GLU A 24 -3.40 17.84 -23.27
CA GLU A 24 -4.78 18.23 -22.95
C GLU A 24 -5.77 17.09 -23.25
N THR A 25 -5.33 16.04 -23.91
CA THR A 25 -6.20 14.94 -24.37
C THR A 25 -6.39 13.85 -23.30
N ALA A 26 -5.47 13.76 -22.32
CA ALA A 26 -5.56 12.79 -21.24
C ALA A 26 -5.22 13.43 -19.87
N PRO A 27 -5.98 13.14 -18.81
CA PRO A 27 -5.62 13.62 -17.49
C PRO A 27 -4.31 12.98 -17.02
N SER A 28 -3.41 13.79 -16.46
CA SER A 28 -2.25 13.23 -15.76
C SER A 28 -2.72 12.63 -14.44
N LEU A 29 -2.43 11.34 -14.24
CA LEU A 29 -2.80 10.60 -13.05
C LEU A 29 -1.58 10.33 -12.19
N ALA A 30 -1.75 10.44 -10.87
CA ALA A 30 -0.74 10.08 -9.88
C ALA A 30 -1.33 9.12 -8.87
N LEU A 31 -0.68 7.95 -8.73
CA LEU A 31 -0.99 6.93 -7.74
C LEU A 31 -0.10 7.17 -6.52
N TYR A 32 -0.71 7.28 -5.34
CA TYR A 32 0.00 7.50 -4.09
C TYR A 32 0.27 6.18 -3.37
N PRO A 33 1.26 6.15 -2.45
CA PRO A 33 1.50 4.98 -1.60
C PRO A 33 0.22 4.53 -0.90
N PRO A 34 0.00 3.21 -0.76
CA PRO A 34 -1.22 2.71 -0.15
C PRO A 34 -1.26 2.93 1.35
N GLU A 35 -2.45 3.24 1.85
CA GLU A 35 -2.79 3.01 3.25
C GLU A 35 -3.11 1.53 3.46
N ARG A 36 -2.53 0.92 4.49
CA ARG A 36 -2.61 -0.52 4.75
C ARG A 36 -3.50 -0.83 5.94
N SER A 37 -4.38 -1.78 5.75
CA SER A 37 -5.08 -2.48 6.84
C SER A 37 -4.74 -3.98 6.79
N ASP A 38 -5.23 -4.76 7.75
CA ASP A 38 -4.96 -6.19 7.81
C ASP A 38 -5.57 -6.96 6.64
N THR A 39 -6.61 -6.42 6.00
CA THR A 39 -7.36 -7.09 4.94
C THR A 39 -7.39 -6.32 3.63
N ALA A 40 -6.95 -5.05 3.61
CA ALA A 40 -7.09 -4.20 2.42
C ALA A 40 -5.93 -3.21 2.25
N LEU A 41 -5.75 -2.78 1.01
CA LEU A 41 -4.88 -1.68 0.58
C LEU A 41 -5.70 -0.60 -0.08
N SER A 42 -5.65 0.63 0.43
CA SER A 42 -6.35 1.79 -0.15
C SER A 42 -5.36 2.71 -0.83
N PHE A 43 -5.52 2.89 -2.14
CA PHE A 43 -4.68 3.75 -2.96
C PHE A 43 -5.41 5.05 -3.27
N ALA A 44 -4.83 6.17 -2.89
CA ALA A 44 -5.29 7.48 -3.34
C ALA A 44 -4.77 7.74 -4.76
N ILE A 45 -5.66 8.19 -5.64
CA ILE A 45 -5.35 8.61 -7.00
C ILE A 45 -5.66 10.11 -7.10
N ARG A 46 -4.72 10.87 -7.66
CA ARG A 46 -4.93 12.28 -7.97
C ARG A 46 -4.87 12.50 -9.47
N ARG A 47 -5.60 13.51 -9.95
CA ARG A 47 -5.59 13.89 -11.36
C ARG A 47 -5.34 15.38 -11.56
N THR A 48 -4.94 15.73 -12.77
CA THR A 48 -5.01 17.12 -13.26
C THR A 48 -6.20 17.26 -14.21
N GLY A 49 -6.90 18.40 -14.15
CA GLY A 49 -8.08 18.64 -14.96
C GLY A 49 -9.35 17.97 -14.43
N ASP A 50 -10.47 18.20 -15.13
CA ASP A 50 -11.82 17.80 -14.69
C ASP A 50 -12.46 16.74 -15.58
N ALA A 51 -11.74 16.21 -16.59
CA ALA A 51 -12.28 15.20 -17.49
C ALA A 51 -12.74 13.97 -16.71
N PRO A 52 -13.93 13.43 -16.95
CA PRO A 52 -14.37 12.19 -16.33
C PRO A 52 -13.35 11.08 -16.56
N TRP A 53 -13.01 10.35 -15.50
CA TRP A 53 -12.13 9.19 -15.62
C TRP A 53 -12.59 8.09 -14.68
N ARG A 54 -12.58 6.88 -15.20
CA ARG A 54 -12.77 5.64 -14.47
C ARG A 54 -11.74 4.64 -14.94
N GLY A 55 -11.16 3.91 -14.04
CA GLY A 55 -10.17 2.87 -14.34
C GLY A 55 -9.89 2.00 -13.14
N ASP A 56 -8.98 1.06 -13.32
CA ASP A 56 -8.63 0.09 -12.30
C ASP A 56 -7.21 0.32 -11.78
N VAL A 57 -7.01 0.08 -10.50
CA VAL A 57 -5.69 -0.11 -9.90
C VAL A 57 -5.44 -1.61 -9.78
N VAL A 58 -4.30 -2.05 -10.30
CA VAL A 58 -3.90 -3.45 -10.31
C VAL A 58 -2.65 -3.62 -9.45
N ALA A 59 -2.72 -4.54 -8.48
CA ALA A 59 -1.59 -4.96 -7.68
C ALA A 59 -0.89 -6.15 -8.35
N LEU A 60 0.43 -6.08 -8.49
CA LEU A 60 1.24 -7.09 -9.14
C LEU A 60 2.33 -7.61 -8.23
N ALA A 61 2.57 -8.92 -8.27
CA ALA A 61 3.73 -9.56 -7.66
C ALA A 61 5.01 -9.26 -8.47
N ARG A 62 6.16 -9.65 -7.93
CA ARG A 62 7.46 -9.44 -8.58
C ARG A 62 7.59 -10.17 -9.92
N ASP A 63 6.91 -11.29 -10.09
CA ASP A 63 6.86 -12.07 -11.33
C ASP A 63 5.86 -11.51 -12.36
N GLY A 64 5.16 -10.43 -12.03
CA GLY A 64 4.15 -9.80 -12.87
C GLY A 64 2.74 -10.40 -12.73
N ARG A 65 2.55 -11.38 -11.88
CA ARG A 65 1.24 -11.99 -11.61
C ARG A 65 0.33 -10.97 -10.92
N GLU A 66 -0.91 -10.85 -11.39
CA GLU A 66 -1.94 -10.02 -10.77
C GLU A 66 -2.36 -10.64 -9.43
N LEU A 67 -2.30 -9.85 -8.38
CA LEU A 67 -2.70 -10.23 -7.02
C LEU A 67 -4.12 -9.77 -6.71
N GLY A 68 -4.54 -8.66 -7.30
CA GLY A 68 -5.86 -8.10 -7.13
C GLY A 68 -6.05 -6.83 -7.95
N ARG A 69 -7.32 -6.42 -8.06
CA ARG A 69 -7.75 -5.28 -8.85
C ARG A 69 -8.88 -4.56 -8.13
N ALA A 70 -8.88 -3.22 -8.17
CA ALA A 70 -9.98 -2.41 -7.67
C ALA A 70 -10.26 -1.24 -8.61
N SER A 71 -11.54 -0.97 -8.86
CA SER A 71 -11.97 0.16 -9.67
C SER A 71 -11.97 1.45 -8.86
N ALA A 72 -11.64 2.55 -9.53
CA ALA A 72 -11.77 3.90 -9.01
C ALA A 72 -12.37 4.82 -10.06
N GLU A 73 -13.13 5.80 -9.61
CA GLU A 73 -13.68 6.85 -10.45
C GLU A 73 -13.63 8.20 -9.71
N PHE A 74 -13.49 9.28 -10.46
CA PHE A 74 -13.55 10.60 -9.86
C PHE A 74 -14.99 11.09 -9.81
N VAL A 75 -15.44 11.47 -8.63
CA VAL A 75 -16.70 12.19 -8.47
C VAL A 75 -16.57 13.56 -9.14
N PRO A 76 -17.62 14.08 -9.82
CA PRO A 76 -17.58 15.40 -10.41
C PRO A 76 -17.11 16.47 -9.43
N GLY A 77 -16.16 17.31 -9.85
CA GLY A 77 -15.54 18.35 -9.02
C GLY A 77 -14.48 17.87 -8.04
N SER A 78 -14.15 16.54 -7.98
CA SER A 78 -13.07 16.01 -7.17
C SER A 78 -11.81 15.80 -8.00
N ASP A 79 -10.66 16.15 -7.44
CA ASP A 79 -9.32 15.83 -7.97
C ASP A 79 -8.73 14.54 -7.37
N ALA A 80 -9.51 13.89 -6.50
CA ALA A 80 -9.12 12.67 -5.78
C ALA A 80 -10.12 11.53 -5.96
N ALA A 81 -9.60 10.32 -6.08
CA ALA A 81 -10.35 9.06 -6.05
C ALA A 81 -9.60 8.05 -5.18
N ILE A 82 -10.31 7.04 -4.70
CA ILE A 82 -9.72 5.97 -3.89
C ILE A 82 -10.06 4.62 -4.52
N ALA A 83 -9.04 3.78 -4.68
CA ALA A 83 -9.18 2.38 -5.04
C ALA A 83 -8.84 1.53 -3.82
N THR A 84 -9.77 0.69 -3.34
CA THR A 84 -9.54 -0.22 -2.21
C THR A 84 -9.49 -1.65 -2.72
N LEU A 85 -8.33 -2.27 -2.56
CA LEU A 85 -8.09 -3.66 -2.91
C LEU A 85 -8.23 -4.52 -1.65
N ASP A 86 -9.16 -5.46 -1.66
CA ASP A 86 -9.29 -6.48 -0.63
C ASP A 86 -8.21 -7.55 -0.88
N LEU A 87 -7.12 -7.45 -0.13
CA LEU A 87 -5.97 -8.35 -0.23
C LEU A 87 -5.60 -8.86 1.16
N PRO A 88 -5.63 -10.18 1.38
CA PRO A 88 -5.04 -10.79 2.58
C PRO A 88 -3.56 -10.41 2.72
N LEU A 89 -3.06 -10.33 3.95
CA LEU A 89 -1.70 -9.87 4.24
C LEU A 89 -0.62 -10.64 3.48
N ALA A 90 -0.79 -11.96 3.31
CA ALA A 90 0.16 -12.77 2.54
C ALA A 90 0.33 -12.22 1.12
N LEU A 91 -0.78 -11.88 0.44
CA LEU A 91 -0.75 -11.28 -0.89
C LEU A 91 -0.26 -9.83 -0.87
N GLN A 92 -0.57 -9.06 0.19
CA GLN A 92 0.01 -7.72 0.36
C GLN A 92 1.53 -7.77 0.45
N ASN A 93 2.10 -8.78 1.12
CA ASN A 93 3.54 -8.98 1.24
C ASN A 93 4.20 -9.45 -0.07
N ASP A 94 3.46 -10.13 -0.94
CA ASP A 94 3.92 -10.51 -2.28
C ASP A 94 3.92 -9.35 -3.27
N MET A 95 3.19 -8.28 -2.97
CA MET A 95 3.08 -7.15 -3.87
C MET A 95 4.43 -6.47 -4.07
N ALA A 96 4.81 -6.25 -5.33
CA ALA A 96 5.99 -5.52 -5.73
C ALA A 96 5.66 -4.14 -6.31
N GLN A 97 4.50 -4.02 -6.95
CA GLN A 97 4.02 -2.76 -7.50
C GLN A 97 2.51 -2.71 -7.59
N ALA A 98 1.96 -1.50 -7.59
CA ALA A 98 0.62 -1.22 -8.04
C ALA A 98 0.67 -0.26 -9.23
N ARG A 99 -0.27 -0.35 -10.15
CA ARG A 99 -0.36 0.55 -11.30
C ARG A 99 -1.81 0.84 -11.65
N ILE A 100 -2.03 2.00 -12.25
CA ILE A 100 -3.29 2.30 -12.92
C ILE A 100 -3.29 1.58 -14.27
N ASP A 101 -4.25 0.71 -14.50
CA ASP A 101 -4.31 -0.11 -15.72
C ASP A 101 -4.50 0.76 -16.97
N GLY A 102 -3.79 0.43 -18.04
CA GLY A 102 -3.84 1.16 -19.30
C GLY A 102 -3.15 2.54 -19.29
N VAL A 103 -2.53 2.97 -18.19
CA VAL A 103 -1.84 4.27 -18.09
C VAL A 103 -0.32 4.08 -18.08
N SER A 104 0.36 4.61 -19.13
CA SER A 104 1.80 4.47 -19.31
C SER A 104 2.56 5.70 -18.82
N SER A 105 2.38 6.09 -17.56
CA SER A 105 3.14 7.20 -16.96
C SER A 105 3.81 6.77 -15.65
N ALA A 106 4.94 7.37 -15.33
CA ALA A 106 5.63 7.09 -14.07
C ALA A 106 4.76 7.43 -12.85
N GLY A 107 3.92 8.44 -12.93
CA GLY A 107 2.99 8.82 -11.87
C GLY A 107 1.89 7.79 -11.63
N ALA A 108 1.58 6.94 -12.61
CA ALA A 108 0.54 5.91 -12.51
C ALA A 108 1.05 4.59 -11.90
N VAL A 109 2.29 4.55 -11.43
CA VAL A 109 2.92 3.35 -10.86
C VAL A 109 3.44 3.67 -9.47
N GLN A 110 3.12 2.81 -8.52
CA GLN A 110 3.64 2.82 -7.16
C GLN A 110 4.44 1.53 -6.94
N LEU A 111 5.73 1.67 -6.65
CA LEU A 111 6.58 0.55 -6.25
C LEU A 111 6.48 0.35 -4.75
N VAL A 112 6.52 -0.92 -4.33
CA VAL A 112 6.47 -1.32 -2.92
C VAL A 112 7.85 -1.76 -2.47
N ASP A 113 8.42 -1.06 -1.49
CA ASP A 113 9.70 -1.44 -0.89
C ASP A 113 9.52 -2.70 -0.03
N ALA A 114 10.55 -3.55 -0.03
CA ALA A 114 10.62 -4.70 0.87
C ALA A 114 10.56 -4.28 2.36
N ARG A 115 10.93 -3.06 2.70
CA ARG A 115 10.85 -2.48 4.05
C ARG A 115 9.42 -2.20 4.50
N GLU A 116 8.49 -2.07 3.56
CA GLU A 116 7.06 -1.85 3.85
C GLU A 116 6.30 -3.15 4.12
N ARG A 117 6.97 -4.30 3.99
CA ARG A 117 6.38 -5.60 4.28
C ARG A 117 6.27 -5.78 5.79
N ARG A 118 5.08 -6.13 6.26
CA ARG A 118 4.88 -6.49 7.65
C ARG A 118 5.30 -7.93 7.87
N ALA A 119 6.13 -8.17 8.86
CA ALA A 119 6.47 -9.52 9.28
C ALA A 119 5.21 -10.22 9.80
N LEU A 120 4.98 -11.47 9.34
CA LEU A 120 3.95 -12.32 9.91
C LEU A 120 4.57 -13.13 11.04
N ILE A 121 4.07 -12.95 12.26
CA ILE A 121 4.53 -13.65 13.46
C ILE A 121 3.47 -14.66 13.87
N GLY A 122 3.82 -15.93 13.85
CA GLY A 122 3.01 -17.03 14.38
C GLY A 122 3.18 -17.14 15.89
N MET A 123 2.08 -17.22 16.62
CA MET A 123 2.06 -17.53 18.05
C MET A 123 1.34 -18.85 18.23
N ILE A 124 2.01 -19.84 18.80
CA ILE A 124 1.38 -21.14 19.07
C ILE A 124 0.40 -20.96 20.22
N ALA A 125 -0.84 -21.39 20.02
CA ALA A 125 -1.83 -21.48 21.08
C ALA A 125 -1.43 -22.64 22.00
N GLY A 126 -0.75 -22.35 23.09
CA GLY A 126 -0.29 -23.35 24.04
C GLY A 126 -0.28 -22.80 25.44
N GLY A 127 -0.86 -23.53 26.36
CA GLY A 127 -0.75 -23.30 27.79
C GLY A 127 -1.88 -22.44 28.41
N ASP A 128 -2.26 -22.81 29.60
CA ASP A 128 -3.28 -22.28 30.48
C ASP A 128 -3.81 -20.87 30.19
N GLU A 129 -5.00 -20.78 29.61
CA GLU A 129 -5.77 -19.53 29.53
C GLU A 129 -6.15 -18.93 30.90
N SER A 130 -5.77 -19.59 31.98
CA SER A 130 -6.06 -19.20 33.37
C SER A 130 -4.98 -18.32 34.01
N ALA A 131 -3.86 -18.10 33.37
CA ALA A 131 -2.88 -17.13 33.86
C ALA A 131 -3.29 -15.71 33.46
N ASP A 132 -3.13 -14.76 34.35
CA ASP A 132 -3.40 -13.35 34.12
C ASP A 132 -2.76 -12.90 32.78
N PRO A 133 -3.56 -12.45 31.77
CA PRO A 133 -3.05 -12.08 30.45
C PRO A 133 -1.93 -11.04 30.50
N LEU A 134 -1.85 -10.25 31.59
CA LEU A 134 -0.82 -9.24 31.82
C LEU A 134 0.52 -9.83 32.24
N LEU A 135 0.55 -11.10 32.70
CA LEU A 135 1.78 -11.79 33.08
C LEU A 135 2.36 -12.65 31.96
N ALA A 136 1.59 -12.86 30.88
CA ALA A 136 2.03 -13.65 29.74
C ALA A 136 3.05 -12.89 28.89
N GLY A 137 4.23 -13.44 28.65
CA GLY A 137 5.29 -12.86 27.83
C GLY A 137 4.79 -12.48 26.43
N ARG A 138 3.88 -13.30 25.86
CA ARG A 138 3.22 -13.07 24.56
C ARG A 138 2.48 -11.72 24.48
N HIS A 139 1.91 -11.22 25.59
CA HIS A 139 1.24 -9.91 25.61
C HIS A 139 2.22 -8.78 25.31
N TYR A 140 3.38 -8.81 25.92
CA TYR A 140 4.41 -7.78 25.72
C TYR A 140 5.04 -7.86 24.33
N VAL A 141 5.32 -9.06 23.84
CA VAL A 141 5.82 -9.28 22.47
C VAL A 141 4.84 -8.72 21.45
N ARG A 142 3.55 -9.05 21.59
CA ARG A 142 2.49 -8.53 20.72
C ARG A 142 2.42 -7.01 20.77
N LYS A 143 2.41 -6.42 21.96
CA LYS A 143 2.32 -4.97 22.16
C LYS A 143 3.53 -4.22 21.60
N ALA A 144 4.73 -4.77 21.74
CA ALA A 144 5.96 -4.16 21.25
C ALA A 144 6.08 -4.24 19.74
N LEU A 145 5.63 -5.33 19.11
CA LEU A 145 5.80 -5.57 17.67
C LEU A 145 4.56 -5.23 16.84
N ALA A 146 3.41 -4.92 17.45
CA ALA A 146 2.17 -4.58 16.75
C ALA A 146 2.32 -3.50 15.66
N PRO A 147 3.15 -2.46 15.81
CA PRO A 147 3.37 -1.47 14.75
C PRO A 147 4.08 -2.03 13.51
N TYR A 148 4.85 -3.11 13.67
CA TYR A 148 5.79 -3.64 12.66
C TYR A 148 5.42 -5.01 12.12
N ALA A 149 4.53 -5.74 12.81
CA ALA A 149 4.19 -7.11 12.48
C ALA A 149 2.70 -7.37 12.62
N GLN A 150 2.24 -8.40 11.91
CA GLN A 150 0.93 -9.00 12.12
C GLN A 150 1.10 -10.32 12.86
N PHE A 151 0.13 -10.64 13.73
CA PHE A 151 0.16 -11.85 14.53
C PHE A 151 -0.96 -12.78 14.10
N ILE A 152 -0.61 -14.05 13.93
CA ILE A 152 -1.57 -15.15 13.83
C ILE A 152 -1.38 -16.06 15.03
N THR A 153 -2.49 -16.51 15.62
CA THR A 153 -2.48 -17.52 16.70
C THR A 153 -3.20 -18.75 16.18
N ASP A 154 -2.46 -19.82 15.95
CA ASP A 154 -3.00 -21.05 15.37
C ASP A 154 -2.09 -22.24 15.71
N SER A 155 -2.43 -23.42 15.20
CA SER A 155 -1.58 -24.61 15.27
C SER A 155 -0.27 -24.38 14.50
N LEU A 156 0.79 -25.12 14.86
CA LEU A 156 2.09 -25.02 14.20
C LEU A 156 1.99 -25.26 12.68
N GLU A 157 1.18 -26.22 12.25
CA GLU A 157 0.99 -26.54 10.83
C GLU A 157 0.38 -25.38 10.05
N ASN A 158 -0.64 -24.76 10.61
CA ASN A 158 -1.31 -23.60 10.00
C ASN A 158 -0.38 -22.37 9.96
N ILE A 159 0.40 -22.14 11.03
CA ILE A 159 1.39 -21.07 11.09
C ILE A 159 2.47 -21.26 10.01
N LEU A 160 3.00 -22.48 9.86
CA LEU A 160 4.00 -22.79 8.84
C LEU A 160 3.45 -22.61 7.43
N SER A 161 2.21 -23.04 7.19
CA SER A 161 1.56 -22.91 5.88
C SER A 161 1.21 -21.46 5.53
N SER A 162 1.04 -20.60 6.53
CA SER A 162 0.73 -19.16 6.34
C SER A 162 1.94 -18.31 5.94
N GLY A 163 3.16 -18.87 5.92
CA GLY A 163 4.38 -18.14 5.58
C GLY A 163 4.87 -17.22 6.70
N ALA A 164 4.61 -17.56 7.96
CA ALA A 164 5.11 -16.80 9.10
C ALA A 164 6.65 -16.70 9.07
N SER A 165 7.16 -15.48 9.26
CA SER A 165 8.61 -15.22 9.27
C SER A 165 9.26 -15.57 10.61
N VAL A 166 8.47 -15.55 11.69
CA VAL A 166 8.91 -15.82 13.06
C VAL A 166 7.81 -16.60 13.75
N ILE A 167 8.19 -17.59 14.58
CA ILE A 167 7.27 -18.34 15.43
C ILE A 167 7.69 -18.09 16.88
N VAL A 168 6.73 -17.64 17.67
CA VAL A 168 6.90 -17.45 19.12
C VAL A 168 6.27 -18.65 19.84
N LEU A 169 7.09 -19.31 20.63
CA LEU A 169 6.70 -20.40 21.54
C LEU A 169 6.61 -19.80 22.95
N ASP A 170 5.49 -19.99 23.62
CA ASP A 170 5.28 -19.56 25.02
C ASP A 170 5.16 -20.77 25.93
#